data_5ab6b1e59967a516d0eb00712f7c232c
#
_entry.id   5ab6b1e59967a516d0eb00712f7c232c
#
_cell.length_a   1.000
_cell.length_b   1.000
_cell.length_c   1.000
_cell.angle_alpha   90.00
_cell.angle_beta   90.00
_cell.angle_gamma   90.00
#
_symmetry.space_group_name_H-M   'P 1'
#
loop_
_entity.id
_entity.type
_entity.pdbx_description
1 polymer ?
#
loop_
_entity_poly.entity_id
_entity_poly.type
_entity_poly.pdbx_seq_one_letter_code
_entity_poly.pdbx_strand_id
1 'polypeptide(L)'
;TGAHKLNHCMGEGLLAKYMGKKRIIAETGAGQHGVALATAAAFFGLECEIHMGAVDIAKQAPNVTRMKILGAKVVPVTHGLQTLNLT
;
A
#
# COMPACT_ATOMS: atom_id res chain seq x y z
N THR A 1 6.03 -3.59 -14.59
CA THR A 1 4.62 -3.46 -14.90
C THR A 1 3.75 -3.64 -13.66
N GLY A 2 2.49 -3.22 -13.75
CA GLY A 2 1.54 -3.36 -12.67
C GLY A 2 1.32 -4.81 -12.24
N ALA A 3 1.37 -5.76 -13.17
CA ALA A 3 1.18 -7.17 -12.87
C ALA A 3 2.29 -7.71 -11.94
N HIS A 4 3.53 -7.32 -12.19
CA HIS A 4 4.64 -7.73 -11.33
C HIS A 4 4.51 -7.14 -9.93
N LYS A 5 4.12 -5.87 -9.84
CA LYS A 5 3.92 -5.20 -8.56
C LYS A 5 2.81 -5.88 -7.77
N LEU A 6 1.71 -6.22 -8.42
CA LEU A 6 0.60 -6.88 -7.76
C LEU A 6 1.01 -8.27 -7.25
N ASN A 7 1.71 -9.06 -8.07
CA ASN A 7 2.18 -10.38 -7.64
C ASN A 7 3.11 -10.29 -6.44
N HIS A 8 4.01 -9.31 -6.44
CA HIS A 8 4.91 -9.09 -5.32
C HIS A 8 4.13 -8.73 -4.06
N CYS A 9 3.19 -7.81 -4.17
CA CYS A 9 2.37 -7.39 -3.03
C CYS A 9 1.46 -8.51 -2.53
N MET A 10 0.95 -9.36 -3.42
CA MET A 10 0.17 -10.53 -3.03
C MET A 10 1.01 -11.51 -2.22
N GLY A 11 2.27 -11.71 -2.62
CA GLY A 11 3.20 -12.54 -1.85
C GLY A 11 3.47 -11.95 -0.46
N GLU A 12 3.65 -10.65 -0.36
CA GLU A 12 3.85 -9.97 0.91
C GLU A 12 2.60 -10.09 1.81
N GLY A 13 1.41 -9.94 1.22
CA GLY A 13 0.15 -10.08 1.94
C GLY A 13 -0.05 -11.49 2.48
N LEU A 14 0.26 -12.49 1.66
CA LEU A 14 0.18 -13.88 2.07
C LEU A 14 1.14 -14.18 3.22
N LEU A 15 2.37 -13.69 3.13
CA LEU A 15 3.35 -13.85 4.19
C LEU A 15 2.90 -13.19 5.48
N ALA A 16 2.38 -11.97 5.40
CA ALA A 16 1.87 -11.25 6.56
C ALA A 16 0.74 -12.04 7.23
N LYS A 17 -0.18 -12.57 6.45
CA LYS A 17 -1.28 -13.39 6.95
C LYS A 17 -0.78 -14.65 7.63
N TYR A 18 0.16 -15.34 6.99
CA TYR A 18 0.77 -16.55 7.54
C TYR A 18 1.45 -16.28 8.88
N MET A 19 2.10 -15.12 9.01
CA MET A 19 2.78 -14.72 10.25
C MET A 19 1.82 -14.19 11.32
N GLY A 20 0.53 -14.15 11.06
CA GLY A 20 -0.46 -13.65 12.02
C GLY A 20 -0.49 -12.13 12.15
N LYS A 21 0.05 -11.42 11.19
CA LYS A 21 0.01 -9.95 11.16
C LYS A 21 -1.39 -9.48 10.77
N LYS A 22 -1.77 -8.30 11.21
CA LYS A 22 -3.10 -7.75 10.96
C LYS A 22 -3.05 -6.49 10.10
N ARG A 23 -1.90 -5.87 9.95
CA ARG A 23 -1.73 -4.60 9.27
C ARG A 23 -0.46 -4.56 8.46
N ILE A 24 -0.55 -3.91 7.30
CA ILE A 24 0.61 -3.57 6.48
C ILE A 24 0.76 -2.06 6.50
N ILE A 25 1.96 -1.59 6.84
CA ILE A 25 2.31 -0.17 6.80
C ILE A 25 3.45 -0.02 5.79
N ALA A 26 3.26 0.83 4.81
CA ALA A 26 4.26 1.04 3.77
C ALA A 26 4.45 2.52 3.47
N GLU A 27 5.66 2.88 3.06
CA GLU A 27 5.95 4.20 2.52
C GLU A 27 6.27 4.05 1.04
N THR A 28 5.66 4.88 0.20
CA THR A 28 5.89 4.83 -1.23
C THR A 28 5.60 6.18 -1.88
N GLY A 29 6.37 6.49 -2.93
CA GLY A 29 6.05 7.61 -3.82
C GLY A 29 5.30 7.15 -5.06
N ALA A 30 5.16 5.85 -5.27
CA ALA A 30 4.54 5.30 -6.47
C ALA A 30 3.08 4.93 -6.20
N GLY A 31 2.15 5.64 -6.85
CA GLY A 31 0.72 5.37 -6.68
C GLY A 31 0.32 3.97 -7.10
N GLN A 32 0.94 3.44 -8.17
CA GLN A 32 0.66 2.08 -8.62
C GLN A 32 1.06 1.03 -7.58
N HIS A 33 2.20 1.24 -6.92
CA HIS A 33 2.65 0.34 -5.86
C HIS A 33 1.67 0.40 -4.68
N GLY A 34 1.23 1.60 -4.32
CA GLY A 34 0.24 1.76 -3.25
C GLY A 34 -1.08 1.07 -3.56
N VAL A 35 -1.57 1.17 -4.80
CA VAL A 35 -2.79 0.49 -5.22
C VAL A 35 -2.61 -1.03 -5.16
N ALA A 36 -1.47 -1.54 -5.62
CA ALA A 36 -1.18 -2.97 -5.58
C ALA A 36 -1.15 -3.48 -4.13
N LEU A 37 -0.54 -2.73 -3.23
CA LEU A 37 -0.46 -3.10 -1.83
C LEU A 37 -1.84 -3.06 -1.16
N ALA A 38 -2.64 -2.03 -1.45
CA ALA A 38 -4.01 -1.92 -0.94
C ALA A 38 -4.87 -3.07 -1.45
N THR A 39 -4.69 -3.46 -2.71
CA THR A 39 -5.40 -4.60 -3.30
C THR A 39 -5.06 -5.90 -2.56
N ALA A 40 -3.78 -6.14 -2.34
CA ALA A 40 -3.33 -7.34 -1.63
C ALA A 40 -3.86 -7.36 -0.19
N ALA A 41 -3.80 -6.23 0.49
CA ALA A 41 -4.30 -6.14 1.86
C ALA A 41 -5.81 -6.42 1.92
N ALA A 42 -6.58 -5.86 0.99
CA ALA A 42 -8.02 -6.10 0.92
C ALA A 42 -8.31 -7.58 0.65
N PHE A 43 -7.54 -8.19 -0.23
CA PHE A 43 -7.71 -9.61 -0.55
C PHE A 43 -7.50 -10.51 0.67
N PHE A 44 -6.50 -10.22 1.47
CA PHE A 44 -6.17 -11.03 2.65
C PHE A 44 -6.84 -10.56 3.94
N GLY A 45 -7.67 -9.54 3.87
CA GLY A 45 -8.35 -9.03 5.07
C GLY A 45 -7.42 -8.32 6.05
N LEU A 46 -6.37 -7.69 5.54
CA LEU A 46 -5.40 -6.95 6.34
C LEU A 46 -5.73 -5.46 6.30
N GLU A 47 -5.47 -4.77 7.39
CA GLU A 47 -5.47 -3.31 7.39
C GLU A 47 -4.27 -2.81 6.59
N CYS A 48 -4.43 -1.69 5.91
CA CYS A 48 -3.37 -1.11 5.09
C CYS A 48 -3.24 0.37 5.37
N GLU A 49 -2.02 0.80 5.65
CA GLU A 49 -1.71 2.20 5.84
C GLU A 49 -0.55 2.56 4.92
N ILE A 50 -0.76 3.53 4.05
CA ILE A 50 0.22 3.92 3.04
C ILE A 50 0.66 5.34 3.32
N HIS A 51 1.94 5.51 3.61
CA HIS A 51 2.56 6.81 3.84
C HIS A 51 3.15 7.30 2.54
N MET A 52 2.68 8.44 2.09
CA MET A 52 2.98 8.96 0.77
C MET A 52 3.31 10.44 0.87
N GLY A 53 4.30 10.90 0.14
CA GLY A 53 4.67 12.32 0.14
C GLY A 53 3.50 13.19 -0.29
N ALA A 54 3.31 14.34 0.36
CA ALA A 54 2.20 15.24 0.07
C ALA A 54 2.18 15.65 -1.41
N VAL A 55 3.34 15.87 -2.02
CA VAL A 55 3.46 16.21 -3.44
C VAL A 55 2.99 15.04 -4.31
N ASP A 56 3.37 13.83 -3.93
CA ASP A 56 2.98 12.61 -4.67
C ASP A 56 1.48 12.35 -4.57
N ILE A 57 0.88 12.61 -3.42
CA ILE A 57 -0.56 12.50 -3.23
C ILE A 57 -1.30 13.41 -4.23
N ALA A 58 -0.83 14.64 -4.38
CA ALA A 58 -1.42 15.57 -5.32
C ALA A 58 -1.26 15.12 -6.77
N LYS A 59 -0.06 14.65 -7.13
CA LYS A 59 0.23 14.19 -8.50
C LYS A 59 -0.51 12.90 -8.86
N GLN A 60 -0.78 12.06 -7.88
CA GLN A 60 -1.34 10.74 -8.11
C GLN A 60 -2.74 10.59 -7.50
N ALA A 61 -3.52 11.66 -7.53
CA ALA A 61 -4.84 11.69 -6.95
C ALA A 61 -5.75 10.52 -7.38
N PRO A 62 -5.78 10.11 -8.68
CA PRO A 62 -6.60 8.95 -9.07
C PRO A 62 -6.19 7.67 -8.35
N ASN A 63 -4.90 7.44 -8.18
CA ASN A 63 -4.42 6.25 -7.47
C ASN A 63 -4.70 6.34 -5.98
N VAL A 64 -4.59 7.52 -5.39
CA VAL A 64 -4.94 7.75 -3.98
C VAL A 64 -6.41 7.42 -3.75
N THR A 65 -7.29 7.85 -4.65
CA THR A 65 -8.71 7.51 -4.58
C THR A 65 -8.91 5.99 -4.61
N ARG A 66 -8.21 5.30 -5.51
CA ARG A 66 -8.30 3.84 -5.60
C ARG A 66 -7.85 3.15 -4.31
N MET A 67 -6.76 3.62 -3.71
CA MET A 67 -6.28 3.09 -2.43
C MET A 67 -7.35 3.23 -1.35
N LYS A 68 -7.98 4.39 -1.27
CA LYS A 68 -9.03 4.64 -0.29
C LYS A 68 -10.26 3.77 -0.52
N ILE A 69 -10.66 3.58 -1.77
CA ILE A 69 -11.78 2.69 -2.12
C ILE A 69 -11.49 1.27 -1.66
N LEU A 70 -10.24 0.83 -1.77
CA LEU A 70 -9.81 -0.49 -1.34
C LEU A 70 -9.68 -0.62 0.18
N GLY A 71 -9.92 0.46 0.90
CA GLY A 71 -9.89 0.45 2.36
C GLY A 71 -8.57 0.87 2.98
N ALA A 72 -7.60 1.29 2.19
CA ALA A 72 -6.32 1.75 2.72
C ALA A 72 -6.44 3.16 3.28
N LYS A 73 -5.66 3.42 4.34
CA LYS A 73 -5.49 4.76 4.87
C LYS A 73 -4.26 5.37 4.23
N VAL A 74 -4.39 6.55 3.65
CA VAL A 74 -3.28 7.26 3.02
C VAL A 74 -2.87 8.41 3.93
N VAL A 75 -1.61 8.40 4.37
CA VAL A 75 -1.08 9.35 5.33
C VAL A 75 -0.01 10.21 4.65
N PRO A 76 -0.19 11.53 4.58
CA PRO A 76 0.82 12.39 3.99
C PRO A 76 2.07 12.47 4.86
N VAL A 77 3.23 12.44 4.21
CA VAL A 77 4.53 12.60 4.88
C VAL A 77 5.36 13.65 4.14
N THR A 78 6.35 14.20 4.82
CA THR A 78 7.16 15.27 4.25
C THR A 78 8.28 14.75 3.34
N HIS A 79 8.68 13.52 3.53
CA HIS A 79 9.64 12.84 2.65
C HIS A 79 9.34 11.35 2.74
N GLY A 80 9.58 10.65 1.65
CA GLY A 80 9.25 9.24 1.59
C GLY A 80 10.47 8.37 1.40
N LEU A 81 10.48 7.28 2.14
CA LEU A 81 11.34 6.14 1.89
C LEU A 81 10.43 4.98 1.54
N GLN A 82 10.85 4.16 0.58
CA GLN A 82 10.06 2.99 0.23
C GLN A 82 10.38 1.86 1.21
N THR A 83 9.61 1.81 2.27
CA THR A 83 9.76 0.77 3.30
C THR A 83 8.45 0.05 3.51
N LEU A 84 8.55 -1.16 4.05
CA LEU A 84 7.40 -1.98 4.37
C LEU A 84 7.53 -2.48 5.81
N ASN A 85 6.51 -2.22 6.60
CA ASN A 85 6.42 -2.75 7.96
C ASN A 85 5.16 -3.60 8.10
N LEU A 86 5.32 -4.76 8.69
CA LEU A 86 4.22 -5.67 8.98
C LEU A 86 3.94 -5.67 10.48
N THR A 87 2.71 -5.35 10.83
CA THR A 87 2.31 -5.32 12.24
C THR A 87 1.03 -6.10 12.50
#